data_8644c3f8e1c13927acb22af963cca9b6
#
_entry.id   8644c3f8e1c13927acb22af963cca9b6
#
_cell.length_a   1.000
_cell.length_b   1.000
_cell.length_c   1.000
_cell.angle_alpha   90.00
_cell.angle_beta   90.00
_cell.angle_gamma   90.00
#
_symmetry.space_group_name_H-M   'P 1'
#
loop_
_entity.id
_entity.type
_entity.pdbx_description
1 polymer ?
#
loop_
_entity_poly.entity_id
_entity_poly.type
_entity_poly.pdbx_seq_one_letter_code
_entity_poly.pdbx_strand_id
1 'polypeptide(L)'
;MKNPWLLTCTLCLLTAIEIHASTEFENLDKLVDEIMTVELDKRQVRGGAISIVIDGRLVLSRGYGFGDAAGANPVSADHTIFRIASVSKLFIATSVMQLVELGHLDLDADANEYLAGSGLQIPNTFGKAVTLRHLLSHSAGFEEAKNGFYSDKKDYPLTLTEFLIRFQPKQVREPGLLSSYCNWSSTTAALIVERVSGMPFEEYVLANIFLPLGMSQSTFEEPPPTRLAAKLANGVQIRNGEYIDRKFDYILSPAGSMSSTAADISKYMIAVLDADNEKHNRILDATSFDELLTPGIHPHPEYPGVAVGFIEREINNYRLFGHNGVVAAFRSLLTLDRTNRIGIFTVFNGNNGAAIADRIVESFYDQYFPSTAMADQAVSPGDYLDEFVGNYRPARLNVSTFSKVSALFSPEVQVRRSETSDLVVTSRLGAFHYVSTGGDVFRRAGGAERVAFTRSEKGDIAYFLDYNQATKPAIKLTWWEEAELHRAVLLISFVVFAIAIFYKTYKLNKNFASNRPVLITDRFIAATLLVLLVFCVGMFLSIDADGDAFGTGWSMQVLILLTLPVIGGLLTVFSGTCVLADWLDNSLTLSAKIIHTMLVLCAITFLAVLYYWNALVWQV
;
A
#
# COMPACT_ATOMS: atom_id res chain seq x y z
N MET A 1 -50.81 40.42 -25.74
CA MET A 1 -50.09 41.18 -24.70
C MET A 1 -49.32 40.20 -23.88
N LYS A 2 -48.03 40.08 -24.11
CA LYS A 2 -47.10 39.18 -23.41
C LYS A 2 -46.70 39.80 -22.08
N ASN A 3 -46.90 39.09 -21.00
CA ASN A 3 -46.78 39.57 -19.64
C ASN A 3 -45.28 39.73 -19.27
N PRO A 4 -44.75 40.95 -19.10
CA PRO A 4 -43.31 41.18 -18.86
C PRO A 4 -42.86 40.71 -17.45
N TRP A 5 -43.77 40.42 -16.55
CA TRP A 5 -43.47 40.01 -15.17
C TRP A 5 -42.96 38.57 -15.01
N LEU A 6 -43.23 37.67 -15.97
CA LEU A 6 -42.74 36.30 -15.92
C LEU A 6 -41.24 36.19 -16.28
N LEU A 7 -40.73 37.09 -17.13
CA LEU A 7 -39.29 37.09 -17.49
C LEU A 7 -38.42 37.63 -16.35
N THR A 8 -38.93 38.58 -15.58
CA THR A 8 -38.16 39.19 -14.48
C THR A 8 -38.04 38.24 -13.27
N CYS A 9 -39.09 37.45 -12.96
CA CYS A 9 -39.02 36.43 -11.90
C CYS A 9 -38.09 35.28 -12.25
N THR A 10 -38.02 34.83 -13.51
CA THR A 10 -37.12 33.73 -13.92
C THR A 10 -35.66 34.19 -13.90
N LEU A 11 -35.38 35.44 -14.26
CA LEU A 11 -34.01 35.99 -14.20
C LEU A 11 -33.54 36.20 -12.76
N CYS A 12 -34.43 36.65 -11.85
CA CYS A 12 -34.12 36.79 -10.43
C CYS A 12 -33.93 35.45 -9.71
N LEU A 13 -34.65 34.40 -10.12
CA LEU A 13 -34.45 33.05 -9.58
C LEU A 13 -33.12 32.43 -10.06
N LEU A 14 -32.72 32.64 -11.30
CA LEU A 14 -31.43 32.16 -11.82
C LEU A 14 -30.26 32.90 -11.19
N THR A 15 -30.35 34.22 -10.99
CA THR A 15 -29.32 35.01 -10.30
C THR A 15 -29.28 34.72 -8.79
N ALA A 16 -30.40 34.39 -8.14
CA ALA A 16 -30.41 33.99 -6.73
C ALA A 16 -29.78 32.62 -6.50
N ILE A 17 -29.92 31.67 -7.43
CA ILE A 17 -29.26 30.34 -7.38
C ILE A 17 -27.74 30.49 -7.60
N GLU A 18 -27.31 31.34 -8.54
CA GLU A 18 -25.86 31.58 -8.73
C GLU A 18 -25.23 32.35 -7.56
N ILE A 19 -25.94 33.26 -6.93
CA ILE A 19 -25.48 34.01 -5.74
C ILE A 19 -25.43 33.07 -4.51
N HIS A 20 -26.33 32.11 -4.37
CA HIS A 20 -26.30 31.15 -3.26
C HIS A 20 -25.10 30.20 -3.36
N ALA A 21 -24.82 29.67 -4.54
CA ALA A 21 -23.66 28.78 -4.77
C ALA A 21 -22.31 29.52 -4.57
N SER A 22 -22.27 30.86 -4.79
CA SER A 22 -21.02 31.63 -4.64
C SER A 22 -20.71 32.02 -3.18
N THR A 23 -21.68 31.96 -2.26
CA THR A 23 -21.45 32.26 -0.83
C THR A 23 -21.09 31.04 0.00
N GLU A 24 -21.45 29.85 -0.43
CA GLU A 24 -21.24 28.60 0.34
C GLU A 24 -19.75 28.20 0.39
N PHE A 25 -18.98 28.46 -0.66
CA PHE A 25 -17.54 28.16 -0.75
C PHE A 25 -16.69 29.45 -0.82
N GLU A 26 -17.09 30.46 -0.07
CA GLU A 26 -16.33 31.70 0.00
C GLU A 26 -14.93 31.48 0.55
N ASN A 27 -13.92 32.09 -0.08
CA ASN A 27 -12.50 31.96 0.24
C ASN A 27 -11.86 30.58 -0.05
N LEU A 28 -12.47 29.69 -0.86
CA LEU A 28 -11.88 28.43 -1.27
C LEU A 28 -10.49 28.61 -1.90
N ASP A 29 -10.37 29.59 -2.79
CA ASP A 29 -9.10 29.95 -3.42
C ASP A 29 -8.01 30.29 -2.40
N LYS A 30 -8.38 31.10 -1.41
CA LYS A 30 -7.47 31.54 -0.36
C LYS A 30 -7.05 30.37 0.54
N LEU A 31 -8.00 29.52 0.94
CA LEU A 31 -7.71 28.32 1.72
C LEU A 31 -6.68 27.43 1.03
N VAL A 32 -6.90 27.14 -0.26
CA VAL A 32 -6.01 26.28 -1.03
C VAL A 32 -4.65 26.94 -1.24
N ASP A 33 -4.62 28.23 -1.61
CA ASP A 33 -3.37 28.98 -1.84
C ASP A 33 -2.50 29.03 -0.56
N GLU A 34 -3.11 29.28 0.61
CA GLU A 34 -2.42 29.29 1.90
C GLU A 34 -1.82 27.92 2.22
N ILE A 35 -2.60 26.83 2.09
CA ILE A 35 -2.12 25.47 2.37
C ILE A 35 -0.99 25.11 1.40
N MET A 36 -1.21 25.29 0.09
CA MET A 36 -0.24 24.90 -0.93
C MET A 36 1.08 25.65 -0.76
N THR A 37 1.03 26.98 -0.54
CA THR A 37 2.24 27.79 -0.38
C THR A 37 3.04 27.39 0.86
N VAL A 38 2.37 27.23 1.99
CA VAL A 38 3.04 26.89 3.26
C VAL A 38 3.54 25.45 3.28
N GLU A 39 2.72 24.50 2.87
CA GLU A 39 3.04 23.08 3.01
C GLU A 39 4.03 22.59 1.94
N LEU A 40 4.08 23.16 0.72
CA LEU A 40 5.10 22.83 -0.26
C LEU A 40 6.51 23.16 0.28
N ASP A 41 6.68 24.36 0.85
CA ASP A 41 7.96 24.77 1.43
C ASP A 41 8.30 23.93 2.68
N LYS A 42 7.40 23.87 3.64
CA LYS A 42 7.58 23.14 4.91
C LYS A 42 7.92 21.68 4.71
N ARG A 43 7.29 21.01 3.73
CA ARG A 43 7.47 19.59 3.44
C ARG A 43 8.50 19.33 2.36
N GLN A 44 9.10 20.39 1.81
CA GLN A 44 10.11 20.33 0.77
C GLN A 44 9.60 19.55 -0.46
N VAL A 45 8.39 19.84 -0.92
CA VAL A 45 7.82 19.32 -2.16
C VAL A 45 7.99 20.34 -3.25
N ARG A 46 8.55 19.94 -4.40
CA ARG A 46 8.95 20.90 -5.45
C ARG A 46 7.77 21.53 -6.17
N GLY A 47 6.71 20.77 -6.40
CA GLY A 47 5.51 21.28 -7.05
C GLY A 47 4.35 20.29 -7.01
N GLY A 48 3.17 20.79 -7.40
CA GLY A 48 1.96 20.00 -7.47
C GLY A 48 0.83 20.75 -8.16
N ALA A 49 -0.26 20.06 -8.43
CA ALA A 49 -1.46 20.61 -9.02
C ALA A 49 -2.70 20.11 -8.28
N ILE A 50 -3.74 20.92 -8.34
CA ILE A 50 -5.05 20.64 -7.73
C ILE A 50 -6.17 20.97 -8.70
N SER A 51 -7.25 20.19 -8.66
CA SER A 51 -8.55 20.56 -9.21
C SER A 51 -9.67 20.22 -8.22
N ILE A 52 -10.65 21.13 -8.10
CA ILE A 52 -11.85 20.96 -7.26
C ILE A 52 -13.08 21.14 -8.14
N VAL A 53 -13.97 20.16 -8.06
CA VAL A 53 -15.26 20.12 -8.73
C VAL A 53 -16.36 20.21 -7.69
N ILE A 54 -17.37 21.05 -7.93
CA ILE A 54 -18.55 21.19 -7.10
C ILE A 54 -19.76 21.28 -8.03
N ASP A 55 -20.81 20.49 -7.77
CA ASP A 55 -22.03 20.46 -8.55
C ASP A 55 -21.82 20.32 -10.07
N GLY A 56 -20.92 19.40 -10.45
CA GLY A 56 -20.60 19.15 -11.86
C GLY A 56 -19.80 20.27 -12.54
N ARG A 57 -19.23 21.21 -11.79
CA ARG A 57 -18.45 22.34 -12.33
C ARG A 57 -17.03 22.36 -11.76
N LEU A 58 -16.05 22.59 -12.59
CA LEU A 58 -14.67 22.84 -12.16
C LEU A 58 -14.60 24.24 -11.54
N VAL A 59 -14.48 24.32 -10.20
CA VAL A 59 -14.47 25.61 -9.46
C VAL A 59 -13.05 26.08 -9.18
N LEU A 60 -12.07 25.17 -9.11
CA LEU A 60 -10.67 25.52 -8.92
C LEU A 60 -9.78 24.55 -9.70
N SER A 61 -8.80 25.10 -10.46
CA SER A 61 -7.76 24.34 -11.16
C SER A 61 -6.48 25.16 -11.14
N ARG A 62 -5.47 24.73 -10.34
CA ARG A 62 -4.22 25.48 -10.16
C ARG A 62 -2.99 24.59 -10.06
N GLY A 63 -1.87 25.13 -10.60
CA GLY A 63 -0.54 24.57 -10.42
C GLY A 63 0.28 25.42 -9.47
N TYR A 64 1.17 24.77 -8.71
CA TYR A 64 2.02 25.41 -7.71
C TYR A 64 3.46 24.87 -7.83
N GLY A 65 4.46 25.72 -7.65
CA GLY A 65 5.85 25.34 -7.70
C GLY A 65 6.30 24.91 -9.08
N PHE A 66 7.18 23.90 -9.16
CA PHE A 66 7.87 23.54 -10.39
C PHE A 66 7.80 22.02 -10.67
N GLY A 67 7.77 21.70 -11.96
CA GLY A 67 7.73 20.33 -12.48
C GLY A 67 9.11 19.63 -12.53
N ASP A 68 10.19 20.32 -12.16
CA ASP A 68 11.56 19.81 -12.15
C ASP A 68 12.37 20.35 -10.96
N ALA A 69 13.49 19.72 -10.68
CA ALA A 69 14.37 20.12 -9.57
C ALA A 69 14.98 21.51 -9.80
N ALA A 70 15.32 21.86 -11.02
CA ALA A 70 15.98 23.12 -11.38
C ALA A 70 15.07 24.36 -11.20
N GLY A 71 13.74 24.16 -11.19
CA GLY A 71 12.79 25.27 -11.12
C GLY A 71 12.62 25.99 -12.46
N ALA A 72 12.86 25.29 -13.57
CA ALA A 72 12.76 25.85 -14.90
C ALA A 72 11.33 25.77 -15.48
N ASN A 73 10.54 24.77 -15.04
CA ASN A 73 9.23 24.45 -15.55
C ASN A 73 8.13 24.70 -14.50
N PRO A 74 7.50 25.89 -14.46
CA PRO A 74 6.37 26.16 -13.57
C PRO A 74 5.22 25.16 -13.80
N VAL A 75 4.60 24.68 -12.74
CA VAL A 75 3.48 23.74 -12.83
C VAL A 75 2.23 24.46 -13.32
N SER A 76 1.58 23.89 -14.34
CA SER A 76 0.26 24.27 -14.86
C SER A 76 -0.72 23.13 -14.65
N ALA A 77 -1.89 23.40 -14.08
CA ALA A 77 -2.94 22.39 -13.88
C ALA A 77 -3.46 21.80 -15.22
N ASP A 78 -3.38 22.56 -16.30
CA ASP A 78 -3.89 22.18 -17.63
C ASP A 78 -2.83 21.47 -18.50
N HIS A 79 -1.54 21.76 -18.26
CA HIS A 79 -0.48 21.36 -19.19
C HIS A 79 0.58 20.47 -18.55
N THR A 80 0.87 20.59 -17.26
CA THR A 80 1.85 19.74 -16.61
C THR A 80 1.24 18.37 -16.32
N ILE A 81 1.83 17.35 -16.94
CA ILE A 81 1.41 15.95 -16.76
C ILE A 81 2.15 15.36 -15.58
N PHE A 82 1.44 14.67 -14.73
CA PHE A 82 2.00 13.93 -13.60
C PHE A 82 1.66 12.45 -13.70
N ARG A 83 2.52 11.60 -13.18
CA ARG A 83 2.19 10.20 -12.94
C ARG A 83 1.25 10.11 -11.75
N ILE A 84 0.02 9.64 -11.99
CA ILE A 84 -1.03 9.60 -10.95
C ILE A 84 -1.06 8.27 -10.20
N ALA A 85 -0.16 7.36 -10.55
CA ALA A 85 0.02 6.09 -9.86
C ALA A 85 -1.32 5.33 -9.71
N SER A 86 -1.62 4.83 -8.52
CA SER A 86 -2.77 3.95 -8.28
C SER A 86 -4.15 4.58 -8.48
N VAL A 87 -4.27 5.89 -8.69
CA VAL A 87 -5.51 6.51 -9.20
C VAL A 87 -5.90 5.91 -10.56
N SER A 88 -4.95 5.34 -11.30
CA SER A 88 -5.16 4.50 -12.51
C SER A 88 -6.22 3.42 -12.33
N LYS A 89 -6.34 2.84 -11.11
CA LYS A 89 -7.28 1.74 -10.83
C LYS A 89 -8.74 2.14 -10.96
N LEU A 90 -9.05 3.42 -10.76
CA LEU A 90 -10.41 3.93 -10.96
C LEU A 90 -10.84 3.80 -12.42
N PHE A 91 -9.90 4.00 -13.35
CA PHE A 91 -10.15 3.85 -14.79
C PHE A 91 -10.22 2.38 -15.21
N ILE A 92 -9.48 1.47 -14.55
CA ILE A 92 -9.63 0.02 -14.73
C ILE A 92 -11.04 -0.40 -14.31
N ALA A 93 -11.47 0.02 -13.11
CA ALA A 93 -12.80 -0.29 -12.59
C ALA A 93 -13.92 0.24 -13.48
N THR A 94 -13.80 1.48 -13.96
CA THR A 94 -14.73 2.09 -14.92
C THR A 94 -14.80 1.28 -16.21
N SER A 95 -13.65 0.84 -16.76
CA SER A 95 -13.61 0.01 -17.98
C SER A 95 -14.29 -1.35 -17.78
N VAL A 96 -14.09 -1.98 -16.61
CA VAL A 96 -14.79 -3.22 -16.26
C VAL A 96 -16.29 -2.97 -16.21
N MET A 97 -16.74 -1.89 -15.54
CA MET A 97 -18.16 -1.56 -15.43
C MET A 97 -18.82 -1.21 -16.76
N GLN A 98 -18.09 -0.58 -17.70
CA GLN A 98 -18.59 -0.38 -19.07
C GLN A 98 -18.93 -1.73 -19.75
N LEU A 99 -18.08 -2.73 -19.58
CA LEU A 99 -18.31 -4.06 -20.12
C LEU A 99 -19.39 -4.82 -19.35
N VAL A 100 -19.56 -4.55 -18.06
CA VAL A 100 -20.70 -5.08 -17.26
C VAL A 100 -22.02 -4.47 -17.74
N GLU A 101 -22.07 -3.15 -17.95
CA GLU A 101 -23.25 -2.44 -18.47
C GLU A 101 -23.67 -2.96 -19.86
N LEU A 102 -22.70 -3.34 -20.69
CA LEU A 102 -22.93 -3.97 -21.99
C LEU A 102 -23.30 -5.46 -21.90
N GLY A 103 -23.30 -6.07 -20.73
CA GLY A 103 -23.59 -7.48 -20.52
C GLY A 103 -22.47 -8.44 -20.96
N HIS A 104 -21.26 -7.93 -21.18
CA HIS A 104 -20.10 -8.73 -21.57
C HIS A 104 -19.33 -9.30 -20.36
N LEU A 105 -19.47 -8.67 -19.20
CA LEU A 105 -18.88 -9.11 -17.94
C LEU A 105 -19.95 -9.20 -16.84
N ASP A 106 -19.69 -10.08 -15.87
CA ASP A 106 -20.39 -10.16 -14.60
C ASP A 106 -19.35 -10.02 -13.48
N LEU A 107 -19.60 -9.10 -12.54
CA LEU A 107 -18.69 -8.86 -11.42
C LEU A 107 -18.53 -10.07 -10.51
N ASP A 108 -19.51 -10.94 -10.44
CA ASP A 108 -19.58 -12.06 -9.49
C ASP A 108 -19.35 -13.44 -10.14
N ALA A 109 -19.15 -13.50 -11.47
CA ALA A 109 -18.72 -14.71 -12.17
C ALA A 109 -17.25 -15.05 -11.87
N ASP A 110 -16.85 -16.32 -12.05
CA ASP A 110 -15.46 -16.75 -11.93
C ASP A 110 -14.58 -16.02 -12.97
N ALA A 111 -13.62 -15.25 -12.51
CA ALA A 111 -12.71 -14.49 -13.37
C ALA A 111 -11.93 -15.38 -14.35
N ASN A 112 -11.75 -16.67 -14.05
CA ASN A 112 -11.11 -17.62 -14.96
C ASN A 112 -11.92 -17.88 -16.24
N GLU A 113 -13.24 -17.65 -16.23
CA GLU A 113 -14.06 -17.77 -17.44
C GLU A 113 -13.59 -16.76 -18.51
N TYR A 114 -13.27 -15.54 -18.11
CA TYR A 114 -12.78 -14.48 -18.99
C TYR A 114 -11.30 -14.64 -19.36
N LEU A 115 -10.53 -15.39 -18.57
CA LEU A 115 -9.12 -15.68 -18.80
C LEU A 115 -8.88 -16.93 -19.64
N ALA A 116 -9.93 -17.66 -20.00
CA ALA A 116 -9.82 -18.91 -20.79
C ALA A 116 -9.01 -18.71 -22.07
N GLY A 117 -8.00 -19.56 -22.31
CA GLY A 117 -7.12 -19.48 -23.48
C GLY A 117 -6.02 -18.43 -23.41
N SER A 118 -5.87 -17.67 -22.31
CA SER A 118 -4.75 -16.71 -22.13
C SER A 118 -3.46 -17.37 -21.66
N GLY A 119 -3.54 -18.56 -21.06
CA GLY A 119 -2.43 -19.20 -20.33
C GLY A 119 -2.31 -18.74 -18.87
N LEU A 120 -2.98 -17.65 -18.47
CA LEU A 120 -3.10 -17.24 -17.08
C LEU A 120 -4.28 -17.97 -16.43
N GLN A 121 -4.06 -18.54 -15.25
CA GLN A 121 -5.09 -19.15 -14.43
C GLN A 121 -4.99 -18.65 -13.00
N ILE A 122 -6.07 -18.11 -12.46
CA ILE A 122 -6.18 -17.72 -11.06
C ILE A 122 -6.33 -19.01 -10.22
N PRO A 123 -5.48 -19.23 -9.19
CA PRO A 123 -5.57 -20.41 -8.36
C PRO A 123 -6.86 -20.43 -7.52
N ASN A 124 -7.39 -21.63 -7.32
CA ASN A 124 -8.52 -21.89 -6.42
C ASN A 124 -8.04 -22.63 -5.17
N THR A 125 -7.15 -21.99 -4.41
CA THR A 125 -6.46 -22.61 -3.25
C THR A 125 -7.44 -22.96 -2.12
N PHE A 126 -8.51 -22.19 -1.97
CA PHE A 126 -9.48 -22.32 -0.87
C PHE A 126 -10.82 -22.94 -1.29
N GLY A 127 -10.93 -23.45 -2.52
CA GLY A 127 -12.18 -24.04 -3.04
C GLY A 127 -13.26 -23.02 -3.37
N LYS A 128 -12.92 -21.71 -3.39
CA LYS A 128 -13.82 -20.61 -3.73
C LYS A 128 -13.30 -19.83 -4.93
N ALA A 129 -14.13 -19.61 -5.93
CA ALA A 129 -13.76 -18.87 -7.12
C ALA A 129 -13.40 -17.41 -6.79
N VAL A 130 -12.43 -16.88 -7.52
CA VAL A 130 -12.09 -15.45 -7.49
C VAL A 130 -12.91 -14.76 -8.57
N THR A 131 -13.64 -13.72 -8.21
CA THR A 131 -14.48 -12.93 -9.11
C THR A 131 -13.84 -11.59 -9.45
N LEU A 132 -14.35 -10.86 -10.45
CA LEU A 132 -13.93 -9.49 -10.76
C LEU A 132 -14.13 -8.55 -9.55
N ARG A 133 -15.25 -8.72 -8.82
CA ARG A 133 -15.49 -7.98 -7.57
C ARG A 133 -14.37 -8.22 -6.56
N HIS A 134 -13.95 -9.46 -6.36
CA HIS A 134 -12.82 -9.78 -5.49
C HIS A 134 -11.50 -9.15 -5.95
N LEU A 135 -11.22 -9.14 -7.25
CA LEU A 135 -10.01 -8.53 -7.81
C LEU A 135 -9.97 -7.01 -7.59
N LEU A 136 -11.09 -6.32 -7.86
CA LEU A 136 -11.19 -4.87 -7.78
C LEU A 136 -11.36 -4.34 -6.35
N SER A 137 -11.96 -5.12 -5.44
CA SER A 137 -12.04 -4.78 -4.01
C SER A 137 -10.82 -5.24 -3.20
N HIS A 138 -9.77 -5.73 -3.86
CA HIS A 138 -8.56 -6.26 -3.21
C HIS A 138 -8.81 -7.39 -2.22
N SER A 139 -9.86 -8.17 -2.44
CA SER A 139 -10.27 -9.25 -1.55
C SER A 139 -10.11 -10.65 -2.15
N ALA A 140 -9.40 -10.77 -3.25
CA ALA A 140 -9.11 -12.06 -3.91
C ALA A 140 -8.19 -12.98 -3.09
N GLY A 141 -7.68 -12.51 -1.94
CA GLY A 141 -6.86 -13.30 -1.02
C GLY A 141 -5.39 -13.40 -1.39
N PHE A 142 -4.91 -12.66 -2.38
CA PHE A 142 -3.51 -12.63 -2.77
C PHE A 142 -2.64 -11.85 -1.79
N GLU A 143 -1.39 -12.29 -1.67
CA GLU A 143 -0.35 -11.49 -1.04
C GLU A 143 0.11 -10.35 -1.97
N GLU A 144 0.84 -9.36 -1.45
CA GLU A 144 1.42 -8.30 -2.27
C GLU A 144 2.70 -8.78 -2.96
N ALA A 145 2.71 -8.85 -4.28
CA ALA A 145 3.91 -9.04 -5.07
C ALA A 145 4.39 -7.67 -5.59
N LYS A 146 5.59 -7.27 -5.18
CA LYS A 146 6.21 -6.00 -5.63
C LYS A 146 7.19 -6.22 -6.78
N ASN A 147 7.70 -7.44 -6.94
CA ASN A 147 8.68 -7.77 -7.97
C ASN A 147 8.10 -7.56 -9.37
N GLY A 148 8.90 -6.96 -10.25
CA GLY A 148 8.54 -6.75 -11.65
C GLY A 148 7.56 -5.60 -11.92
N PHE A 149 7.13 -4.85 -10.92
CA PHE A 149 6.24 -3.70 -11.13
C PHE A 149 6.94 -2.55 -11.84
N TYR A 150 8.24 -2.42 -11.68
CA TYR A 150 9.09 -1.39 -12.28
C TYR A 150 10.17 -2.02 -13.17
N SER A 151 10.57 -1.28 -14.23
CA SER A 151 11.72 -1.62 -15.09
C SER A 151 12.56 -0.39 -15.38
N ASP A 152 13.88 -0.55 -15.38
CA ASP A 152 14.83 0.46 -15.85
C ASP A 152 14.96 0.50 -17.38
N LYS A 153 14.33 -0.46 -18.08
CA LYS A 153 14.39 -0.62 -19.53
C LYS A 153 13.10 -0.13 -20.19
N LYS A 154 13.26 0.76 -21.17
CA LYS A 154 12.17 1.26 -21.99
C LYS A 154 11.44 0.14 -22.77
N ASP A 155 12.20 -0.79 -23.32
CA ASP A 155 11.70 -1.90 -24.13
C ASP A 155 11.66 -3.18 -23.27
N TYR A 156 10.76 -3.23 -22.30
CA TYR A 156 10.56 -4.44 -21.52
C TYR A 156 9.67 -5.42 -22.30
N PRO A 157 10.16 -6.60 -22.67
CA PRO A 157 9.58 -7.45 -23.72
C PRO A 157 8.40 -8.32 -23.22
N LEU A 158 7.66 -7.94 -22.18
CA LEU A 158 6.53 -8.72 -21.69
C LEU A 158 5.19 -8.09 -22.10
N THR A 159 4.32 -8.91 -22.67
CA THR A 159 2.89 -8.62 -22.77
C THR A 159 2.27 -8.60 -21.36
N LEU A 160 1.08 -8.02 -21.23
CA LEU A 160 0.37 -7.97 -19.94
C LEU A 160 0.09 -9.38 -19.40
N THR A 161 -0.21 -10.33 -20.28
CA THR A 161 -0.38 -11.74 -19.91
C THR A 161 0.90 -12.37 -19.38
N GLU A 162 2.02 -12.20 -20.08
CA GLU A 162 3.32 -12.74 -19.64
C GLU A 162 3.77 -12.12 -18.32
N PHE A 163 3.53 -10.81 -18.13
CA PHE A 163 3.77 -10.13 -16.87
C PHE A 163 2.98 -10.79 -15.72
N LEU A 164 1.68 -11.00 -15.92
CA LEU A 164 0.81 -11.57 -14.90
C LEU A 164 1.15 -13.03 -14.57
N ILE A 165 1.52 -13.83 -15.56
CA ILE A 165 1.97 -15.22 -15.34
C ILE A 165 3.28 -15.22 -14.54
N ARG A 166 4.25 -14.37 -14.94
CA ARG A 166 5.58 -14.35 -14.33
C ARG A 166 5.57 -13.88 -12.88
N PHE A 167 4.72 -12.89 -12.55
CA PHE A 167 4.69 -12.25 -11.24
C PHE A 167 3.42 -12.56 -10.45
N GLN A 168 2.80 -13.71 -10.72
CA GLN A 168 1.61 -14.14 -10.00
C GLN A 168 1.91 -14.37 -8.51
N PRO A 169 1.26 -13.63 -7.59
CA PRO A 169 1.42 -13.85 -6.16
C PRO A 169 0.70 -15.11 -5.71
N LYS A 170 1.08 -15.65 -4.56
CA LYS A 170 0.32 -16.73 -3.95
C LYS A 170 -0.98 -16.22 -3.35
N GLN A 171 -2.02 -17.02 -3.50
CA GLN A 171 -3.28 -16.85 -2.78
C GLN A 171 -3.09 -17.42 -1.36
N VAL A 172 -3.13 -16.55 -0.36
CA VAL A 172 -2.78 -16.85 1.04
C VAL A 172 -3.96 -16.69 2.01
N ARG A 173 -5.11 -16.26 1.48
CA ARG A 173 -6.38 -16.09 2.21
C ARG A 173 -7.55 -16.47 1.32
N GLU A 174 -8.67 -16.82 1.94
CA GLU A 174 -9.92 -17.08 1.23
C GLU A 174 -10.43 -15.80 0.52
N PRO A 175 -10.91 -15.89 -0.74
CA PRO A 175 -11.53 -14.77 -1.41
C PRO A 175 -12.76 -14.26 -0.64
N GLY A 176 -12.86 -12.93 -0.52
CA GLY A 176 -13.97 -12.27 0.17
C GLY A 176 -13.80 -12.15 1.68
N LEU A 177 -12.74 -12.69 2.29
CA LEU A 177 -12.54 -12.63 3.74
C LEU A 177 -12.08 -11.23 4.20
N LEU A 178 -11.18 -10.60 3.45
CA LEU A 178 -10.50 -9.39 3.88
C LEU A 178 -9.96 -8.61 2.67
N SER A 179 -10.14 -7.30 2.66
CA SER A 179 -9.50 -6.43 1.66
C SER A 179 -8.04 -6.21 2.02
N SER A 180 -7.14 -6.77 1.21
CA SER A 180 -5.69 -6.59 1.33
C SER A 180 -5.12 -6.18 -0.03
N TYR A 181 -4.66 -4.94 -0.12
CA TYR A 181 -4.25 -4.31 -1.38
C TYR A 181 -3.27 -5.16 -2.19
N CYS A 182 -3.61 -5.41 -3.45
CA CYS A 182 -2.80 -6.19 -4.38
C CYS A 182 -2.84 -5.57 -5.78
N ASN A 183 -1.69 -5.13 -6.31
CA ASN A 183 -1.59 -4.55 -7.64
C ASN A 183 -1.85 -5.59 -8.74
N TRP A 184 -1.39 -6.82 -8.54
CA TRP A 184 -1.60 -7.91 -9.48
C TRP A 184 -3.10 -8.14 -9.77
N SER A 185 -3.95 -8.06 -8.73
CA SER A 185 -5.41 -8.21 -8.87
C SER A 185 -6.02 -7.18 -9.82
N SER A 186 -5.68 -5.90 -9.65
CA SER A 186 -6.18 -4.84 -10.54
C SER A 186 -5.61 -4.95 -11.95
N THR A 187 -4.35 -5.40 -12.10
CA THR A 187 -3.73 -5.66 -13.39
C THR A 187 -4.42 -6.82 -14.13
N THR A 188 -4.85 -7.85 -13.39
CA THR A 188 -5.62 -8.97 -13.95
C THR A 188 -6.99 -8.50 -14.46
N ALA A 189 -7.65 -7.58 -13.74
CA ALA A 189 -8.89 -6.98 -14.22
C ALA A 189 -8.67 -6.18 -15.53
N ALA A 190 -7.55 -5.46 -15.67
CA ALA A 190 -7.21 -4.79 -16.94
C ALA A 190 -6.98 -5.80 -18.09
N LEU A 191 -6.33 -6.93 -17.83
CA LEU A 191 -6.20 -8.01 -18.83
C LEU A 191 -7.56 -8.56 -19.24
N ILE A 192 -8.49 -8.71 -18.31
CA ILE A 192 -9.85 -9.17 -18.63
C ILE A 192 -10.56 -8.16 -19.57
N VAL A 193 -10.38 -6.84 -19.35
CA VAL A 193 -10.86 -5.81 -20.27
C VAL A 193 -10.28 -6.01 -21.68
N GLU A 194 -8.96 -6.22 -21.83
CA GLU A 194 -8.33 -6.48 -23.14
C GLU A 194 -8.95 -7.70 -23.82
N ARG A 195 -9.12 -8.78 -23.09
CA ARG A 195 -9.61 -10.05 -23.65
C ARG A 195 -11.04 -9.99 -24.11
N VAL A 196 -11.89 -9.34 -23.33
CA VAL A 196 -13.32 -9.27 -23.62
C VAL A 196 -13.63 -8.22 -24.68
N SER A 197 -12.91 -7.09 -24.67
CA SER A 197 -13.06 -6.04 -25.69
C SER A 197 -12.35 -6.36 -27.01
N GLY A 198 -11.32 -7.22 -26.99
CA GLY A 198 -10.44 -7.46 -28.13
C GLY A 198 -9.48 -6.31 -28.43
N MET A 199 -9.32 -5.34 -27.55
CA MET A 199 -8.46 -4.16 -27.68
C MET A 199 -7.38 -4.15 -26.59
N PRO A 200 -6.14 -3.68 -26.85
CA PRO A 200 -5.18 -3.35 -25.81
C PRO A 200 -5.81 -2.42 -24.76
N PHE A 201 -5.46 -2.60 -23.48
CA PHE A 201 -6.12 -1.87 -22.38
C PHE A 201 -6.01 -0.35 -22.55
N GLU A 202 -4.83 0.15 -22.90
CA GLU A 202 -4.58 1.58 -23.14
C GLU A 202 -5.41 2.14 -24.31
N GLU A 203 -5.62 1.38 -25.37
CA GLU A 203 -6.48 1.74 -26.49
C GLU A 203 -7.95 1.74 -26.10
N TYR A 204 -8.37 0.77 -25.29
CA TYR A 204 -9.73 0.71 -24.77
C TYR A 204 -10.06 1.96 -23.95
N VAL A 205 -9.20 2.33 -23.00
CA VAL A 205 -9.42 3.51 -22.15
C VAL A 205 -9.37 4.79 -22.96
N LEU A 206 -8.46 4.89 -23.93
CA LEU A 206 -8.41 6.03 -24.82
C LEU A 206 -9.73 6.23 -25.58
N ALA A 207 -10.24 5.16 -26.18
CA ALA A 207 -11.44 5.21 -27.00
C ALA A 207 -12.75 5.40 -26.18
N ASN A 208 -12.85 4.74 -25.02
CA ASN A 208 -14.10 4.65 -24.28
C ASN A 208 -14.18 5.58 -23.05
N ILE A 209 -13.06 6.18 -22.62
CA ILE A 209 -13.05 7.09 -21.48
C ILE A 209 -12.40 8.44 -21.87
N PHE A 210 -11.15 8.46 -22.34
CA PHE A 210 -10.43 9.71 -22.53
C PHE A 210 -11.01 10.56 -23.66
N LEU A 211 -11.28 9.99 -24.83
CA LEU A 211 -11.86 10.73 -25.95
C LEU A 211 -13.28 11.24 -25.64
N PRO A 212 -14.21 10.42 -25.11
CA PRO A 212 -15.53 10.90 -24.72
C PRO A 212 -15.53 12.03 -23.70
N LEU A 213 -14.59 12.01 -22.74
CA LEU A 213 -14.45 13.05 -21.71
C LEU A 213 -13.57 14.23 -22.16
N GLY A 214 -12.92 14.15 -23.32
CA GLY A 214 -11.98 15.17 -23.79
C GLY A 214 -10.69 15.26 -22.94
N MET A 215 -10.23 14.14 -22.35
CA MET A 215 -9.01 14.03 -21.53
C MET A 215 -7.77 13.91 -22.43
N SER A 216 -7.45 14.94 -23.19
CA SER A 216 -6.41 14.91 -24.25
C SER A 216 -4.97 14.89 -23.72
N GLN A 217 -4.76 15.16 -22.44
CA GLN A 217 -3.45 15.14 -21.77
C GLN A 217 -3.27 13.89 -20.87
N SER A 218 -4.06 12.84 -21.12
CA SER A 218 -4.03 11.60 -20.34
C SER A 218 -3.57 10.43 -21.20
N THR A 219 -2.86 9.48 -20.57
CA THR A 219 -2.41 8.25 -21.24
C THR A 219 -2.11 7.15 -20.25
N PHE A 220 -2.33 5.90 -20.69
CA PHE A 220 -1.83 4.68 -20.02
C PHE A 220 -0.56 4.14 -20.69
N GLU A 221 -0.20 4.66 -21.88
CA GLU A 221 1.01 4.22 -22.57
C GLU A 221 2.27 4.50 -21.71
N GLU A 222 3.15 3.52 -21.61
CA GLU A 222 4.41 3.62 -20.89
C GLU A 222 5.56 3.10 -21.77
N PRO A 223 6.49 3.95 -22.19
CA PRO A 223 6.58 5.38 -21.89
C PRO A 223 5.47 6.21 -22.55
N PRO A 224 5.13 7.39 -21.97
CA PRO A 224 4.15 8.27 -22.56
C PRO A 224 4.50 8.66 -24.00
N PRO A 225 3.51 8.86 -24.89
CA PRO A 225 3.74 9.32 -26.26
C PRO A 225 4.53 10.62 -26.29
N THR A 226 5.36 10.83 -27.32
CA THR A 226 6.29 11.99 -27.42
C THR A 226 5.60 13.33 -27.16
N ARG A 227 4.36 13.52 -27.66
CA ARG A 227 3.58 14.75 -27.44
C ARG A 227 3.26 15.04 -25.98
N LEU A 228 3.16 14.00 -25.16
CA LEU A 228 2.86 14.07 -23.72
C LEU A 228 4.14 14.02 -22.88
N ALA A 229 5.13 13.24 -23.29
CA ALA A 229 6.40 13.08 -22.60
C ALA A 229 7.12 14.44 -22.36
N ALA A 230 7.01 15.37 -23.31
CA ALA A 230 7.58 16.72 -23.19
C ALA A 230 6.94 17.59 -22.09
N LYS A 231 5.75 17.20 -21.62
CA LYS A 231 4.99 17.90 -20.56
C LYS A 231 5.02 17.18 -19.22
N LEU A 232 5.66 16.01 -19.17
CA LEU A 232 5.72 15.18 -17.97
C LEU A 232 6.64 15.84 -16.94
N ALA A 233 6.12 16.05 -15.72
CA ALA A 233 6.92 16.50 -14.60
C ALA A 233 7.94 15.43 -14.21
N ASN A 234 9.12 15.86 -13.75
CA ASN A 234 10.09 14.99 -13.13
C ASN A 234 9.66 14.68 -11.68
N GLY A 235 9.89 13.44 -11.23
CA GLY A 235 9.84 13.14 -9.82
C GLY A 235 11.03 13.82 -9.13
N VAL A 236 10.79 14.53 -8.03
CA VAL A 236 11.83 15.28 -7.34
C VAL A 236 12.02 14.73 -5.92
N GLN A 237 13.26 14.54 -5.53
CA GLN A 237 13.63 14.15 -4.17
C GLN A 237 14.67 15.12 -3.60
N ILE A 238 14.85 15.10 -2.27
CA ILE A 238 15.87 15.88 -1.62
C ILE A 238 17.02 14.98 -1.25
N ARG A 239 18.22 15.40 -1.64
CA ARG A 239 19.47 14.76 -1.21
C ARG A 239 20.44 15.84 -0.76
N ASN A 240 20.95 15.72 0.46
CA ASN A 240 21.86 16.70 1.09
C ASN A 240 21.31 18.15 1.11
N GLY A 241 19.98 18.30 1.22
CA GLY A 241 19.33 19.62 1.24
C GLY A 241 19.03 20.23 -0.14
N GLU A 242 19.38 19.54 -1.22
CA GLU A 242 19.16 20.02 -2.59
C GLU A 242 18.06 19.21 -3.29
N TYR A 243 17.27 19.87 -4.13
CA TYR A 243 16.32 19.21 -5.02
C TYR A 243 17.07 18.55 -6.17
N ILE A 244 16.82 17.27 -6.38
CA ILE A 244 17.36 16.51 -7.51
C ILE A 244 16.25 15.79 -8.25
N ASP A 245 16.34 15.73 -9.58
CA ASP A 245 15.45 14.92 -10.39
C ASP A 245 15.75 13.44 -10.15
N ARG A 246 14.74 12.68 -9.81
CA ARG A 246 14.85 11.23 -9.68
C ARG A 246 14.74 10.59 -11.05
N LYS A 247 15.72 9.75 -11.40
CA LYS A 247 15.62 8.86 -12.55
C LYS A 247 14.38 7.99 -12.37
N PHE A 248 13.53 7.97 -13.37
CA PHE A 248 12.26 7.26 -13.32
C PHE A 248 12.39 5.87 -13.95
N ASP A 249 11.83 4.88 -13.27
CA ASP A 249 11.66 3.54 -13.81
C ASP A 249 10.29 3.43 -14.50
N TYR A 250 10.20 2.64 -15.58
CA TYR A 250 8.94 2.41 -16.27
C TYR A 250 8.02 1.52 -15.45
N ILE A 251 6.72 1.86 -15.41
CA ILE A 251 5.70 1.08 -14.71
C ILE A 251 5.09 0.10 -15.71
N LEU A 252 5.28 -1.19 -15.46
CA LEU A 252 4.86 -2.26 -16.37
C LEU A 252 3.39 -2.67 -16.22
N SER A 253 2.65 -2.05 -15.31
CA SER A 253 1.29 -2.45 -14.94
C SER A 253 0.29 -1.30 -15.07
N PRO A 254 -0.85 -1.52 -15.76
CA PRO A 254 -1.95 -0.55 -15.81
C PRO A 254 -2.46 -0.12 -14.42
N ALA A 255 -2.24 -0.92 -13.39
CA ALA A 255 -2.61 -0.57 -12.02
C ALA A 255 -1.90 0.68 -11.45
N GLY A 256 -0.96 1.27 -12.20
CA GLY A 256 -0.23 2.46 -11.76
C GLY A 256 0.43 3.29 -12.85
N SER A 257 0.30 2.93 -14.14
CA SER A 257 1.03 3.57 -15.24
C SER A 257 0.41 4.87 -15.75
N MET A 258 -0.85 5.17 -15.42
CA MET A 258 -1.53 6.35 -15.95
C MET A 258 -0.80 7.66 -15.61
N SER A 259 -0.69 8.50 -16.61
CA SER A 259 -0.22 9.89 -16.50
C SER A 259 -1.31 10.86 -16.96
N SER A 260 -1.51 11.98 -16.24
CA SER A 260 -2.58 12.93 -16.50
C SER A 260 -2.29 14.32 -15.96
N THR A 261 -3.12 15.30 -16.30
CA THR A 261 -3.17 16.65 -15.70
C THR A 261 -4.30 16.76 -14.68
N ALA A 262 -4.25 17.72 -13.77
CA ALA A 262 -5.32 17.98 -12.82
C ALA A 262 -6.62 18.39 -13.52
N ALA A 263 -6.54 19.14 -14.62
CA ALA A 263 -7.68 19.54 -15.43
C ALA A 263 -8.35 18.36 -16.15
N ASP A 264 -7.60 17.36 -16.63
CA ASP A 264 -8.21 16.18 -17.26
C ASP A 264 -8.89 15.30 -16.21
N ILE A 265 -8.29 15.14 -15.02
CA ILE A 265 -8.93 14.38 -13.94
C ILE A 265 -10.23 15.04 -13.46
N SER A 266 -10.34 16.39 -13.51
CA SER A 266 -11.59 17.07 -13.18
C SER A 266 -12.76 16.65 -14.09
N LYS A 267 -12.49 16.37 -15.36
CA LYS A 267 -13.51 15.90 -16.31
C LYS A 267 -14.04 14.51 -15.94
N TYR A 268 -13.14 13.63 -15.48
CA TYR A 268 -13.54 12.33 -14.92
C TYR A 268 -14.35 12.50 -13.64
N MET A 269 -13.92 13.36 -12.71
CA MET A 269 -14.69 13.65 -11.49
C MET A 269 -16.10 14.17 -11.81
N ILE A 270 -16.23 15.07 -12.78
CA ILE A 270 -17.53 15.58 -13.24
C ILE A 270 -18.40 14.42 -13.75
N ALA A 271 -17.85 13.54 -14.58
CA ALA A 271 -18.61 12.41 -15.14
C ALA A 271 -19.13 11.46 -14.04
N VAL A 272 -18.33 11.21 -12.99
CA VAL A 272 -18.77 10.36 -11.85
C VAL A 272 -19.80 11.07 -10.98
N LEU A 273 -19.61 12.36 -10.67
CA LEU A 273 -20.47 13.12 -9.76
C LEU A 273 -21.80 13.53 -10.41
N ASP A 274 -21.84 13.68 -11.73
CA ASP A 274 -22.98 14.16 -12.51
C ASP A 274 -23.55 13.06 -13.43
N ALA A 275 -23.40 11.81 -13.05
CA ALA A 275 -23.82 10.66 -13.85
C ALA A 275 -25.32 10.63 -14.17
N ASP A 276 -26.15 11.31 -13.37
CA ASP A 276 -27.59 11.46 -13.58
C ASP A 276 -27.93 12.50 -14.67
N ASN A 277 -26.96 13.27 -15.14
CA ASN A 277 -27.16 14.33 -16.09
C ASN A 277 -26.86 13.87 -17.52
N GLU A 278 -27.90 13.57 -18.30
CA GLU A 278 -27.77 13.12 -19.70
C GLU A 278 -27.08 14.13 -20.65
N LYS A 279 -26.85 15.38 -20.19
CA LYS A 279 -26.21 16.42 -21.01
C LYS A 279 -24.67 16.36 -20.97
N HIS A 280 -24.10 15.69 -19.99
CA HIS A 280 -22.65 15.49 -19.92
C HIS A 280 -22.23 14.21 -20.65
N ASN A 281 -21.01 14.19 -21.15
CA ASN A 281 -20.43 13.02 -21.86
C ASN A 281 -20.46 11.80 -20.92
N ARG A 282 -21.41 10.93 -21.15
CA ARG A 282 -21.69 9.79 -20.32
C ARG A 282 -20.74 8.64 -20.68
N ILE A 283 -19.98 8.18 -19.70
CA ILE A 283 -19.11 7.00 -19.82
C ILE A 283 -19.70 5.77 -19.14
N LEU A 284 -20.62 5.95 -18.20
CA LEU A 284 -21.42 4.94 -17.51
C LEU A 284 -22.77 5.55 -17.12
N ASP A 285 -23.78 4.73 -16.87
CA ASP A 285 -25.02 5.22 -16.26
C ASP A 285 -24.91 5.38 -14.74
N ALA A 286 -25.89 6.05 -14.15
CA ALA A 286 -25.90 6.35 -12.71
C ALA A 286 -25.89 5.07 -11.86
N THR A 287 -26.63 4.05 -12.28
CA THR A 287 -26.71 2.75 -11.60
C THR A 287 -25.37 2.03 -11.61
N SER A 288 -24.64 2.07 -12.73
CA SER A 288 -23.30 1.51 -12.84
C SER A 288 -22.29 2.26 -11.97
N PHE A 289 -22.40 3.60 -11.87
CA PHE A 289 -21.58 4.36 -10.93
C PHE A 289 -21.93 4.09 -9.47
N ASP A 290 -23.20 3.90 -9.13
CA ASP A 290 -23.62 3.52 -7.77
C ASP A 290 -23.08 2.15 -7.39
N GLU A 291 -23.08 1.19 -8.32
CA GLU A 291 -22.46 -0.13 -8.12
C GLU A 291 -20.93 -0.01 -7.91
N LEU A 292 -20.22 0.84 -8.70
CA LEU A 292 -18.79 1.12 -8.51
C LEU A 292 -18.47 1.62 -7.10
N LEU A 293 -19.35 2.43 -6.51
CA LEU A 293 -19.17 3.03 -5.20
C LEU A 293 -19.77 2.20 -4.06
N THR A 294 -20.45 1.09 -4.38
CA THR A 294 -20.98 0.18 -3.37
C THR A 294 -19.86 -0.75 -2.88
N PRO A 295 -19.50 -0.71 -1.60
CA PRO A 295 -18.49 -1.60 -1.07
C PRO A 295 -18.89 -3.07 -1.20
N GLY A 296 -18.03 -3.86 -1.84
CA GLY A 296 -18.26 -5.30 -2.03
C GLY A 296 -17.94 -6.12 -0.79
N ILE A 297 -17.11 -5.58 0.13
CA ILE A 297 -16.65 -6.26 1.33
C ILE A 297 -16.59 -5.29 2.49
N HIS A 298 -17.31 -5.64 3.53
CA HIS A 298 -17.32 -4.97 4.84
C HIS A 298 -16.82 -5.96 5.88
N PRO A 299 -15.54 -5.90 6.27
CA PRO A 299 -15.03 -6.75 7.33
C PRO A 299 -15.69 -6.45 8.69
N HIS A 300 -16.28 -5.27 8.85
CA HIS A 300 -17.13 -4.86 9.96
C HIS A 300 -18.26 -3.95 9.44
N PRO A 301 -19.54 -4.07 9.91
CA PRO A 301 -20.67 -3.32 9.36
C PRO A 301 -20.50 -1.80 9.34
N GLU A 302 -19.81 -1.23 10.32
CA GLU A 302 -19.58 0.20 10.44
C GLU A 302 -18.25 0.65 9.81
N TYR A 303 -17.44 -0.27 9.31
CA TYR A 303 -16.11 0.04 8.79
C TYR A 303 -16.18 0.48 7.32
N PRO A 304 -15.44 1.54 6.92
CA PRO A 304 -15.33 1.89 5.52
C PRO A 304 -14.88 0.71 4.67
N GLY A 305 -15.56 0.49 3.56
CA GLY A 305 -15.31 -0.65 2.70
C GLY A 305 -14.34 -0.34 1.57
N VAL A 306 -14.07 -1.39 0.79
CA VAL A 306 -13.45 -1.25 -0.52
C VAL A 306 -14.51 -1.62 -1.56
N ALA A 307 -14.89 -0.63 -2.34
CA ALA A 307 -15.84 -0.78 -3.43
C ALA A 307 -15.15 -1.34 -4.69
N VAL A 308 -15.79 -1.29 -5.83
CA VAL A 308 -15.22 -1.78 -7.08
C VAL A 308 -14.15 -0.82 -7.59
N GLY A 309 -12.91 -0.99 -7.10
CA GLY A 309 -11.75 -0.14 -7.42
C GLY A 309 -11.65 1.15 -6.60
N PHE A 310 -12.70 1.55 -5.89
CA PHE A 310 -12.72 2.73 -5.05
C PHE A 310 -12.54 2.35 -3.59
N ILE A 311 -11.78 3.18 -2.87
CA ILE A 311 -11.57 3.03 -1.44
C ILE A 311 -12.44 4.06 -0.73
N GLU A 312 -13.25 3.58 0.21
CA GLU A 312 -14.04 4.44 1.07
C GLU A 312 -13.18 5.01 2.21
N ARG A 313 -13.42 6.26 2.56
CA ARG A 313 -12.89 6.92 3.76
C ARG A 313 -13.96 7.81 4.38
N GLU A 314 -13.79 8.15 5.63
CA GLU A 314 -14.71 9.03 6.35
C GLU A 314 -13.97 10.26 6.86
N ILE A 315 -14.54 11.46 6.64
CA ILE A 315 -14.09 12.73 7.23
C ILE A 315 -15.32 13.46 7.74
N ASN A 316 -15.31 13.88 9.00
CA ASN A 316 -16.40 14.63 9.64
C ASN A 316 -17.78 13.96 9.51
N ASN A 317 -17.83 12.60 9.46
CA ASN A 317 -18.98 11.74 9.19
C ASN A 317 -19.50 11.80 7.74
N TYR A 318 -18.75 12.39 6.81
CA TYR A 318 -19.04 12.29 5.38
C TYR A 318 -18.33 11.10 4.78
N ARG A 319 -19.06 10.30 3.99
CA ARG A 319 -18.53 9.16 3.27
C ARG A 319 -17.92 9.61 1.95
N LEU A 320 -16.64 9.38 1.79
CA LEU A 320 -15.86 9.79 0.63
C LEU A 320 -15.30 8.55 -0.07
N PHE A 321 -15.29 8.58 -1.39
CA PHE A 321 -14.75 7.52 -2.23
C PHE A 321 -13.60 8.03 -3.07
N GLY A 322 -12.62 7.20 -3.34
CA GLY A 322 -11.52 7.61 -4.20
C GLY A 322 -10.35 6.66 -4.17
N HIS A 323 -9.19 7.19 -4.48
CA HIS A 323 -7.96 6.42 -4.42
C HIS A 323 -6.75 7.34 -4.25
N ASN A 324 -5.79 6.92 -3.45
CA ASN A 324 -4.48 7.58 -3.37
C ASN A 324 -3.48 6.92 -4.33
N GLY A 325 -2.52 7.70 -4.82
CA GLY A 325 -1.47 7.22 -5.71
C GLY A 325 -0.07 7.42 -5.12
N VAL A 326 0.75 6.38 -5.20
CA VAL A 326 2.14 6.39 -4.73
C VAL A 326 3.01 5.68 -5.75
N VAL A 327 3.90 6.41 -6.42
CA VAL A 327 4.90 5.84 -7.32
C VAL A 327 6.14 6.72 -7.33
N ALA A 328 7.33 6.12 -7.24
CA ALA A 328 8.59 6.85 -7.18
C ALA A 328 8.48 8.12 -6.29
N ALA A 329 8.73 9.31 -6.84
CA ALA A 329 8.58 10.57 -6.14
C ALA A 329 7.20 11.24 -6.35
N PHE A 330 6.20 10.55 -6.92
CA PHE A 330 4.87 11.12 -7.15
C PHE A 330 3.87 10.68 -6.09
N ARG A 331 2.99 11.61 -5.72
CA ARG A 331 1.86 11.39 -4.79
C ARG A 331 0.62 12.02 -5.37
N SER A 332 -0.48 11.29 -5.39
CA SER A 332 -1.79 11.79 -5.81
C SER A 332 -2.88 11.35 -4.88
N LEU A 333 -3.98 12.09 -4.84
CA LEU A 333 -5.20 11.74 -4.13
C LEU A 333 -6.39 12.24 -4.93
N LEU A 334 -7.30 11.35 -5.26
CA LEU A 334 -8.62 11.67 -5.77
C LEU A 334 -9.65 11.31 -4.70
N THR A 335 -10.51 12.26 -4.38
CA THR A 335 -11.58 12.09 -3.38
C THR A 335 -12.89 12.60 -3.97
N LEU A 336 -13.96 11.82 -3.82
CA LEU A 336 -15.30 12.12 -4.29
C LEU A 336 -16.29 12.03 -3.13
N ASP A 337 -17.12 13.05 -2.98
CA ASP A 337 -18.33 13.04 -2.17
C ASP A 337 -19.53 13.08 -3.12
N ARG A 338 -20.14 11.92 -3.33
CA ARG A 338 -21.28 11.82 -4.26
C ARG A 338 -22.52 12.50 -3.71
N THR A 339 -22.69 12.49 -2.39
CA THR A 339 -23.86 13.10 -1.73
C THR A 339 -23.86 14.63 -1.90
N ASN A 340 -22.70 15.24 -1.67
CA ASN A 340 -22.55 16.70 -1.78
C ASN A 340 -22.00 17.12 -3.16
N ARG A 341 -21.82 16.17 -4.09
CA ARG A 341 -21.35 16.39 -5.47
C ARG A 341 -20.00 17.13 -5.53
N ILE A 342 -19.07 16.74 -4.65
CA ILE A 342 -17.73 17.35 -4.53
C ILE A 342 -16.67 16.36 -5.00
N GLY A 343 -15.73 16.85 -5.81
CA GLY A 343 -14.53 16.12 -6.21
C GLY A 343 -13.28 16.95 -5.95
N ILE A 344 -12.29 16.35 -5.30
CA ILE A 344 -10.99 16.99 -5.05
C ILE A 344 -9.90 16.05 -5.59
N PHE A 345 -9.08 16.57 -6.48
CA PHE A 345 -7.90 15.87 -6.96
C PHE A 345 -6.65 16.69 -6.72
N THR A 346 -5.63 16.06 -6.15
CA THR A 346 -4.30 16.66 -5.94
C THR A 346 -3.22 15.72 -6.45
N VAL A 347 -2.13 16.30 -6.97
CA VAL A 347 -0.95 15.54 -7.39
C VAL A 347 0.32 16.33 -7.16
N PHE A 348 1.39 15.63 -6.72
CA PHE A 348 2.67 16.22 -6.32
C PHE A 348 3.83 15.41 -6.88
N ASN A 349 4.94 16.08 -7.19
CA ASN A 349 6.18 15.45 -7.64
C ASN A 349 7.24 15.29 -6.53
N GLY A 350 6.81 15.11 -5.29
CA GLY A 350 7.67 14.90 -4.11
C GLY A 350 7.11 13.88 -3.13
N ASN A 351 7.98 13.16 -2.42
CA ASN A 351 7.59 12.07 -1.51
C ASN A 351 6.64 12.49 -0.38
N ASN A 352 6.74 13.73 0.10
CA ASN A 352 5.92 14.26 1.19
C ASN A 352 4.58 14.84 0.72
N GLY A 353 4.25 14.78 -0.57
CA GLY A 353 3.02 15.31 -1.16
C GLY A 353 1.73 14.69 -0.61
N ALA A 354 1.77 13.43 -0.14
CA ALA A 354 0.60 12.77 0.43
C ALA A 354 0.03 13.53 1.65
N ALA A 355 0.90 14.02 2.52
CA ALA A 355 0.46 14.77 3.71
C ALA A 355 -0.10 16.17 3.36
N ILE A 356 0.28 16.74 2.20
CA ILE A 356 -0.35 17.97 1.68
C ILE A 356 -1.74 17.64 1.15
N ALA A 357 -1.87 16.55 0.38
CA ALA A 357 -3.15 16.07 -0.13
C ALA A 357 -4.18 15.85 0.98
N ASP A 358 -3.81 15.11 2.03
CA ASP A 358 -4.67 14.88 3.18
C ASP A 358 -5.05 16.20 3.87
N ARG A 359 -4.07 17.09 4.11
CA ARG A 359 -4.32 18.40 4.73
C ARG A 359 -5.32 19.25 3.95
N ILE A 360 -5.27 19.24 2.62
CA ILE A 360 -6.21 19.97 1.77
C ILE A 360 -7.63 19.42 1.96
N VAL A 361 -7.81 18.11 1.87
CA VAL A 361 -9.13 17.47 2.00
C VAL A 361 -9.68 17.68 3.41
N GLU A 362 -8.90 17.46 4.44
CA GLU A 362 -9.29 17.69 5.84
C GLU A 362 -9.68 19.14 6.08
N SER A 363 -8.85 20.11 5.67
CA SER A 363 -9.16 21.53 5.86
C SER A 363 -10.39 21.99 5.08
N PHE A 364 -10.63 21.42 3.89
CA PHE A 364 -11.85 21.67 3.13
C PHE A 364 -13.10 21.22 3.91
N TYR A 365 -13.08 19.98 4.43
CA TYR A 365 -14.21 19.46 5.18
C TYR A 365 -14.37 20.15 6.55
N ASP A 366 -13.28 20.49 7.23
CA ASP A 366 -13.33 21.23 8.50
C ASP A 366 -13.97 22.61 8.33
N GLN A 367 -13.70 23.29 7.21
CA GLN A 367 -14.21 24.64 6.96
C GLN A 367 -15.65 24.65 6.42
N TYR A 368 -15.98 23.77 5.48
CA TYR A 368 -17.25 23.82 4.76
C TYR A 368 -18.26 22.75 5.20
N PHE A 369 -17.77 21.67 5.79
CA PHE A 369 -18.55 20.53 6.25
C PHE A 369 -18.13 20.08 7.65
N PRO A 370 -18.18 20.99 8.66
CA PRO A 370 -17.77 20.65 10.01
C PRO A 370 -18.65 19.53 10.58
N SER A 371 -18.06 18.64 11.37
CA SER A 371 -18.82 17.58 12.03
C SER A 371 -19.83 18.18 12.97
N THR A 372 -21.10 17.86 12.76
CA THR A 372 -22.22 18.22 13.68
C THR A 372 -22.52 17.11 14.67
N ALA A 373 -21.87 15.94 14.54
CA ALA A 373 -22.13 14.83 15.42
C ALA A 373 -21.65 15.15 16.83
N MET A 374 -22.56 15.04 17.79
CA MET A 374 -22.18 14.95 19.20
C MET A 374 -21.24 13.75 19.34
N ALA A 375 -20.13 13.95 20.04
CA ALA A 375 -19.23 12.86 20.36
C ALA A 375 -20.04 11.68 20.90
N ASP A 376 -19.95 10.52 20.25
CA ASP A 376 -20.58 9.31 20.73
C ASP A 376 -20.30 9.18 22.22
N GLN A 377 -21.32 8.93 23.02
CA GLN A 377 -21.10 8.75 24.46
C GLN A 377 -20.20 7.55 24.66
N ALA A 378 -19.06 7.78 25.32
CA ALA A 378 -18.17 6.69 25.67
C ALA A 378 -18.96 5.67 26.52
N VAL A 379 -19.07 4.46 26.01
CA VAL A 379 -19.68 3.36 26.77
C VAL A 379 -18.60 2.87 27.74
N SER A 380 -18.99 2.74 29.02
CA SER A 380 -18.05 2.20 30.02
C SER A 380 -17.65 0.78 29.60
N PRO A 381 -16.39 0.54 29.22
CA PRO A 381 -15.99 -0.79 28.84
C PRO A 381 -16.00 -1.68 30.07
N GLY A 382 -16.62 -2.86 29.94
CA GLY A 382 -16.48 -3.92 30.92
C GLY A 382 -15.07 -4.53 30.89
N ASP A 383 -14.90 -5.70 31.51
CA ASP A 383 -13.62 -6.43 31.55
C ASP A 383 -13.15 -7.01 30.20
N TYR A 384 -13.91 -6.77 29.10
CA TYR A 384 -13.63 -7.37 27.80
C TYR A 384 -12.48 -6.70 27.00
N LEU A 385 -11.89 -5.59 27.48
CA LEU A 385 -10.83 -4.89 26.77
C LEU A 385 -9.57 -5.74 26.51
N ASP A 386 -9.31 -6.71 27.38
CA ASP A 386 -8.15 -7.57 27.25
C ASP A 386 -8.19 -8.47 26.00
N GLU A 387 -9.37 -8.70 25.43
CA GLU A 387 -9.52 -9.45 24.19
C GLU A 387 -8.86 -8.74 23.00
N PHE A 388 -8.83 -7.40 23.01
CA PHE A 388 -8.25 -6.58 21.93
C PHE A 388 -6.75 -6.38 22.09
N VAL A 389 -6.20 -6.59 23.27
CA VAL A 389 -4.77 -6.41 23.57
C VAL A 389 -3.94 -7.38 22.72
N GLY A 390 -2.85 -6.87 22.14
CA GLY A 390 -1.92 -7.64 21.33
C GLY A 390 -1.16 -6.79 20.33
N ASN A 391 -0.31 -7.45 19.57
CA ASN A 391 0.38 -6.89 18.42
C ASN A 391 -0.32 -7.34 17.13
N TYR A 392 -0.41 -6.43 16.17
CA TYR A 392 -1.10 -6.69 14.91
C TYR A 392 -0.17 -6.30 13.74
N ARG A 393 -0.01 -7.21 12.78
CA ARG A 393 0.81 -7.01 11.59
C ARG A 393 -0.06 -6.69 10.39
N PRO A 394 0.27 -5.65 9.59
CA PRO A 394 -0.48 -5.37 8.37
C PRO A 394 -0.63 -6.60 7.48
N ALA A 395 -1.86 -6.85 6.99
CA ALA A 395 -2.15 -7.98 6.10
C ALA A 395 -1.55 -7.82 4.71
N ARG A 396 -1.25 -6.58 4.29
CA ARG A 396 -0.61 -6.25 3.01
C ARG A 396 0.89 -6.54 3.07
N LEU A 397 1.23 -7.80 2.96
CA LEU A 397 2.62 -8.28 2.97
C LEU A 397 2.78 -9.40 1.96
N ASN A 398 4.01 -9.58 1.46
CA ASN A 398 4.43 -10.83 0.88
C ASN A 398 4.77 -11.79 2.04
N VAL A 399 4.20 -12.98 2.04
CA VAL A 399 4.41 -13.98 3.10
C VAL A 399 5.05 -15.25 2.58
N SER A 400 5.12 -15.44 1.26
CA SER A 400 5.57 -16.67 0.62
C SER A 400 7.01 -16.62 0.11
N THR A 401 7.59 -15.42 -0.03
CA THR A 401 8.97 -15.25 -0.51
C THR A 401 9.86 -14.58 0.53
N PHE A 402 11.15 -14.44 0.22
CA PHE A 402 12.10 -13.70 1.05
C PHE A 402 11.67 -12.24 1.33
N SER A 403 10.84 -11.65 0.48
CA SER A 403 10.27 -10.31 0.72
C SER A 403 9.51 -10.20 2.05
N LYS A 404 9.09 -11.32 2.66
CA LYS A 404 8.52 -11.38 4.01
C LYS A 404 9.43 -10.71 5.06
N VAL A 405 10.75 -10.75 4.86
CA VAL A 405 11.72 -10.12 5.78
C VAL A 405 11.49 -8.62 5.95
N SER A 406 10.85 -7.95 4.99
CA SER A 406 10.50 -6.53 5.11
C SER A 406 9.57 -6.24 6.29
N ALA A 407 8.75 -7.21 6.67
CA ALA A 407 7.87 -7.09 7.82
C ALA A 407 8.60 -7.16 9.17
N LEU A 408 9.79 -7.76 9.21
CA LEU A 408 10.65 -7.76 10.40
C LEU A 408 11.07 -6.33 10.80
N PHE A 409 11.18 -5.43 9.83
CA PHE A 409 11.59 -4.03 10.03
C PHE A 409 10.42 -3.04 9.94
N SER A 410 9.21 -3.53 9.63
CA SER A 410 8.01 -2.72 9.59
C SER A 410 7.38 -2.64 10.99
N PRO A 411 6.93 -1.47 11.44
CA PRO A 411 6.23 -1.37 12.72
C PRO A 411 4.89 -2.12 12.67
N GLU A 412 4.64 -2.90 13.71
CA GLU A 412 3.36 -3.52 14.01
C GLU A 412 2.47 -2.52 14.75
N VAL A 413 1.16 -2.67 14.65
CA VAL A 413 0.22 -1.92 15.47
C VAL A 413 0.17 -2.60 16.84
N GLN A 414 0.41 -1.84 17.89
CA GLN A 414 0.36 -2.34 19.27
C GLN A 414 -0.91 -1.81 19.93
N VAL A 415 -1.71 -2.71 20.46
CA VAL A 415 -2.91 -2.38 21.23
C VAL A 415 -2.66 -2.78 22.69
N ARG A 416 -2.79 -1.85 23.60
CA ARG A 416 -2.57 -2.03 25.03
C ARG A 416 -3.75 -1.45 25.81
N ARG A 417 -4.03 -1.99 26.98
CA ARG A 417 -4.99 -1.42 27.92
C ARG A 417 -4.34 -0.26 28.67
N SER A 418 -5.04 0.86 28.81
CA SER A 418 -4.62 1.98 29.63
C SER A 418 -5.08 1.81 31.09
N GLU A 419 -4.50 2.56 32.01
CA GLU A 419 -4.95 2.62 33.41
C GLU A 419 -6.36 3.21 33.56
N THR A 420 -6.80 4.01 32.58
CA THR A 420 -8.12 4.68 32.55
C THR A 420 -9.22 3.85 31.88
N SER A 421 -8.97 2.54 31.67
CA SER A 421 -9.95 1.60 31.06
C SER A 421 -10.33 1.96 29.61
N ASP A 422 -9.39 2.44 28.84
CA ASP A 422 -9.46 2.63 27.39
C ASP A 422 -8.34 1.85 26.69
N LEU A 423 -8.30 1.85 25.35
CA LEU A 423 -7.23 1.24 24.58
C LEU A 423 -6.21 2.31 24.16
N VAL A 424 -4.93 1.98 24.27
CA VAL A 424 -3.84 2.74 23.65
C VAL A 424 -3.40 2.00 22.41
N VAL A 425 -3.61 2.62 21.24
CA VAL A 425 -3.16 2.10 19.94
C VAL A 425 -1.90 2.86 19.52
N THR A 426 -0.81 2.13 19.41
CA THR A 426 0.48 2.65 18.94
C THR A 426 0.75 2.17 17.53
N SER A 427 0.99 3.10 16.61
CA SER A 427 1.29 2.84 15.20
C SER A 427 2.42 3.75 14.71
N ARG A 428 2.69 3.77 13.41
CA ARG A 428 3.61 4.75 12.78
C ARG A 428 3.22 6.20 13.01
N LEU A 429 1.93 6.47 13.26
CA LEU A 429 1.40 7.82 13.46
C LEU A 429 1.55 8.30 14.91
N GLY A 430 1.96 7.43 15.81
CA GLY A 430 2.09 7.71 17.25
C GLY A 430 1.23 6.79 18.11
N ALA A 431 1.11 7.15 19.38
CA ALA A 431 0.28 6.45 20.37
C ALA A 431 -0.94 7.33 20.70
N PHE A 432 -2.14 6.77 20.54
CA PHE A 432 -3.40 7.47 20.75
C PHE A 432 -4.35 6.65 21.62
N HIS A 433 -5.12 7.34 22.46
CA HIS A 433 -6.15 6.73 23.28
C HIS A 433 -7.45 6.58 22.51
N TYR A 434 -8.11 5.43 22.68
CA TYR A 434 -9.36 5.08 22.03
C TYR A 434 -10.37 4.61 23.06
N VAL A 435 -11.53 5.26 23.12
CA VAL A 435 -12.65 4.94 24.00
C VAL A 435 -13.67 4.07 23.27
N SER A 436 -14.27 3.12 23.98
CA SER A 436 -15.30 2.25 23.40
C SER A 436 -16.55 3.06 23.03
N THR A 437 -17.07 2.82 21.83
CA THR A 437 -18.38 3.33 21.38
C THR A 437 -19.46 2.26 21.41
N GLY A 438 -19.08 1.04 21.79
CA GLY A 438 -19.92 -0.15 21.86
C GLY A 438 -19.43 -1.25 20.91
N GLY A 439 -19.65 -2.51 21.28
CA GLY A 439 -19.17 -3.65 20.51
C GLY A 439 -17.65 -3.65 20.30
N ASP A 440 -17.25 -3.91 19.06
CA ASP A 440 -15.82 -4.01 18.67
C ASP A 440 -15.30 -2.71 18.02
N VAL A 441 -15.97 -1.55 18.23
CA VAL A 441 -15.62 -0.24 17.68
C VAL A 441 -15.15 0.72 18.76
N PHE A 442 -14.09 1.46 18.46
CA PHE A 442 -13.47 2.41 19.37
C PHE A 442 -13.18 3.73 18.64
N ARG A 443 -13.40 4.87 19.32
CA ARG A 443 -13.14 6.20 18.81
C ARG A 443 -11.96 6.85 19.54
N ARG A 444 -11.14 7.57 18.83
CA ARG A 444 -10.02 8.31 19.41
C ARG A 444 -10.52 9.32 20.43
N ALA A 445 -9.91 9.35 21.60
CA ALA A 445 -10.23 10.33 22.63
C ALA A 445 -9.90 11.75 22.13
N GLY A 446 -10.91 12.62 22.09
CA GLY A 446 -10.77 14.00 21.60
C GLY A 446 -10.67 14.14 20.08
N GLY A 447 -10.96 13.08 19.32
CA GLY A 447 -10.94 13.07 17.84
C GLY A 447 -12.14 12.34 17.24
N ALA A 448 -12.26 12.38 15.93
CA ALA A 448 -13.30 11.67 15.18
C ALA A 448 -12.81 10.30 14.67
N GLU A 449 -11.50 10.04 14.66
CA GLU A 449 -10.91 8.82 14.09
C GLU A 449 -11.38 7.58 14.86
N ARG A 450 -11.74 6.56 14.10
CA ARG A 450 -12.26 5.30 14.64
C ARG A 450 -11.36 4.12 14.25
N VAL A 451 -11.37 3.11 15.09
CA VAL A 451 -10.82 1.79 14.82
C VAL A 451 -11.85 0.74 15.15
N ALA A 452 -11.81 -0.39 14.46
CA ALA A 452 -12.65 -1.52 14.76
C ALA A 452 -11.83 -2.81 14.83
N PHE A 453 -12.42 -3.83 15.41
CA PHE A 453 -11.86 -5.18 15.43
C PHE A 453 -12.87 -6.15 14.85
N THR A 454 -12.38 -7.20 14.21
CA THR A 454 -13.25 -8.28 13.75
C THR A 454 -12.83 -9.60 14.36
N ARG A 455 -13.81 -10.50 14.49
CA ARG A 455 -13.63 -11.80 15.11
C ARG A 455 -13.50 -12.90 14.06
N SER A 456 -12.77 -13.94 14.42
CA SER A 456 -12.75 -15.20 13.68
C SER A 456 -14.08 -15.94 13.85
N GLU A 457 -14.29 -17.01 13.07
CA GLU A 457 -15.43 -17.92 13.24
C GLU A 457 -15.52 -18.53 14.67
N LYS A 458 -14.40 -18.58 15.38
CA LYS A 458 -14.33 -19.07 16.78
C LYS A 458 -14.67 -17.99 17.81
N GLY A 459 -14.91 -16.75 17.39
CA GLY A 459 -15.21 -15.62 18.26
C GLY A 459 -13.99 -14.85 18.78
N ASP A 460 -12.77 -15.29 18.51
CA ASP A 460 -11.54 -14.58 18.93
C ASP A 460 -11.28 -13.37 18.04
N ILE A 461 -10.72 -12.30 18.62
CA ILE A 461 -10.29 -11.13 17.83
C ILE A 461 -9.20 -11.57 16.84
N ALA A 462 -9.48 -11.35 15.54
CA ALA A 462 -8.61 -11.76 14.45
C ALA A 462 -7.92 -10.58 13.74
N TYR A 463 -8.65 -9.47 13.54
CA TYR A 463 -8.15 -8.33 12.78
C TYR A 463 -8.38 -7.00 13.49
N PHE A 464 -7.42 -6.10 13.31
CA PHE A 464 -7.51 -4.66 13.62
C PHE A 464 -7.76 -3.89 12.32
N LEU A 465 -8.70 -2.95 12.36
CA LEU A 465 -9.16 -2.14 11.25
C LEU A 465 -9.04 -0.64 11.61
N ASP A 466 -8.30 0.12 10.81
CA ASP A 466 -8.22 1.57 10.91
C ASP A 466 -9.14 2.20 9.85
N TYR A 467 -10.13 2.99 10.25
CA TYR A 467 -11.15 3.59 9.37
C TYR A 467 -10.55 4.43 8.22
N ASN A 468 -9.36 4.97 8.41
CA ASN A 468 -8.66 5.72 7.38
C ASN A 468 -7.80 4.84 6.44
N GLN A 469 -7.78 3.52 6.64
CA GLN A 469 -6.92 2.60 5.90
C GLN A 469 -7.63 1.30 5.50
N ALA A 470 -8.80 1.43 4.82
CA ALA A 470 -9.67 0.29 4.47
C ALA A 470 -8.96 -0.88 3.76
N THR A 471 -7.88 -0.64 3.04
CA THR A 471 -7.08 -1.67 2.33
C THR A 471 -5.88 -2.20 3.12
N LYS A 472 -5.74 -1.80 4.39
CA LYS A 472 -4.60 -2.18 5.24
C LYS A 472 -5.02 -2.73 6.61
N PRO A 473 -5.92 -3.71 6.65
CA PRO A 473 -6.22 -4.39 7.91
C PRO A 473 -4.96 -5.02 8.48
N ALA A 474 -4.93 -5.22 9.81
CA ALA A 474 -3.81 -5.87 10.46
C ALA A 474 -4.27 -7.15 11.18
N ILE A 475 -3.49 -8.20 11.08
CA ILE A 475 -3.76 -9.55 11.63
C ILE A 475 -3.20 -9.62 13.05
N LYS A 476 -4.01 -10.07 14.00
CA LYS A 476 -3.55 -10.31 15.37
C LYS A 476 -2.47 -11.39 15.40
N LEU A 477 -1.38 -11.12 16.11
CA LEU A 477 -0.24 -12.02 16.21
C LEU A 477 -0.32 -12.84 17.51
N THR A 478 0.18 -14.06 17.44
CA THR A 478 0.59 -14.79 18.63
C THR A 478 1.94 -14.26 19.11
N TRP A 479 2.27 -14.39 20.39
CA TRP A 479 3.49 -13.83 20.98
C TRP A 479 4.80 -14.26 20.28
N TRP A 480 4.82 -15.49 19.75
CA TRP A 480 6.01 -16.03 19.04
C TRP A 480 6.13 -15.54 17.58
N GLU A 481 5.13 -14.86 17.04
CA GLU A 481 5.16 -14.26 15.69
C GLU A 481 5.65 -12.81 15.69
N GLU A 482 5.75 -12.19 16.86
CA GLU A 482 6.08 -10.77 17.00
C GLU A 482 7.48 -10.44 16.44
N ALA A 483 7.56 -9.41 15.60
CA ALA A 483 8.82 -9.00 14.98
C ALA A 483 9.85 -8.54 16.04
N GLU A 484 9.41 -7.96 17.15
CA GLU A 484 10.28 -7.50 18.22
C GLU A 484 11.03 -8.66 18.87
N LEU A 485 10.33 -9.76 19.17
CA LEU A 485 10.94 -10.99 19.67
C LEU A 485 12.03 -11.51 18.70
N HIS A 486 11.68 -11.57 17.40
CA HIS A 486 12.61 -12.07 16.39
C HIS A 486 13.83 -11.15 16.24
N ARG A 487 13.65 -9.83 16.24
CA ARG A 487 14.76 -8.86 16.25
C ARG A 487 15.68 -9.05 17.46
N ALA A 488 15.09 -9.24 18.65
CA ALA A 488 15.88 -9.51 19.87
C ALA A 488 16.69 -10.81 19.74
N VAL A 489 16.07 -11.90 19.25
CA VAL A 489 16.75 -13.17 19.02
C VAL A 489 17.90 -13.02 18.02
N LEU A 490 17.67 -12.34 16.90
CA LEU A 490 18.71 -12.11 15.88
C LEU A 490 19.87 -11.27 16.43
N LEU A 491 19.59 -10.21 17.19
CA LEU A 491 20.61 -9.35 17.79
C LEU A 491 21.43 -10.11 18.85
N ILE A 492 20.75 -10.84 19.76
CA ILE A 492 21.43 -11.64 20.80
C ILE A 492 22.32 -12.69 20.12
N SER A 493 21.78 -13.40 19.11
CA SER A 493 22.54 -14.41 18.37
C SER A 493 23.77 -13.81 17.69
N PHE A 494 23.63 -12.63 17.06
CA PHE A 494 24.74 -11.91 16.43
C PHE A 494 25.86 -11.60 17.43
N VAL A 495 25.51 -11.08 18.61
CA VAL A 495 26.46 -10.76 19.68
C VAL A 495 27.14 -12.03 20.20
N VAL A 496 26.36 -13.10 20.44
CA VAL A 496 26.88 -14.40 20.89
C VAL A 496 27.85 -14.98 19.87
N PHE A 497 27.52 -14.92 18.56
CA PHE A 497 28.38 -15.42 17.49
C PHE A 497 29.70 -14.61 17.43
N ALA A 498 29.63 -13.31 17.50
CA ALA A 498 30.83 -12.45 17.47
C ALA A 498 31.77 -12.75 18.66
N ILE A 499 31.24 -12.82 19.88
CA ILE A 499 32.01 -13.14 21.09
C ILE A 499 32.59 -14.56 21.00
N ALA A 500 31.77 -15.54 20.59
CA ALA A 500 32.23 -16.93 20.49
C ALA A 500 33.33 -17.11 19.44
N ILE A 501 33.22 -16.45 18.26
CA ILE A 501 34.24 -16.48 17.23
C ILE A 501 35.54 -15.85 17.76
N PHE A 502 35.46 -14.66 18.37
CA PHE A 502 36.62 -13.99 18.96
C PHE A 502 37.33 -14.90 19.99
N TYR A 503 36.60 -15.46 20.93
CA TYR A 503 37.15 -16.38 21.95
C TYR A 503 37.74 -17.65 21.32
N LYS A 504 37.06 -18.29 20.37
CA LYS A 504 37.56 -19.50 19.71
C LYS A 504 38.80 -19.20 18.87
N THR A 505 38.85 -18.09 18.16
CA THR A 505 40.05 -17.65 17.41
C THR A 505 41.25 -17.41 18.34
N TYR A 506 41.03 -16.73 19.46
CA TYR A 506 42.03 -16.56 20.49
C TYR A 506 42.56 -17.91 21.02
N LYS A 507 41.66 -18.85 21.37
CA LYS A 507 41.98 -20.19 21.84
C LYS A 507 42.74 -21.00 20.78
N LEU A 508 42.31 -20.93 19.51
CA LEU A 508 42.98 -21.59 18.38
C LEU A 508 44.43 -21.10 18.23
N ASN A 509 44.64 -19.80 18.24
CA ASN A 509 46.00 -19.20 18.16
C ASN A 509 46.88 -19.64 19.33
N LYS A 510 46.35 -19.67 20.55
CA LYS A 510 47.06 -20.13 21.74
C LYS A 510 47.40 -21.63 21.65
N ASN A 511 46.49 -22.46 21.21
CA ASN A 511 46.71 -23.90 21.04
C ASN A 511 47.72 -24.21 19.93
N PHE A 512 47.68 -23.45 18.82
CA PHE A 512 48.67 -23.56 17.74
C PHE A 512 50.06 -23.22 18.23
N ALA A 513 50.17 -22.13 18.99
CA ALA A 513 51.47 -21.72 19.59
C ALA A 513 51.99 -22.73 20.62
N SER A 514 51.13 -23.56 21.24
CA SER A 514 51.51 -24.55 22.25
C SER A 514 51.45 -26.01 21.74
N ASN A 515 51.26 -26.21 20.44
CA ASN A 515 51.17 -27.51 19.76
C ASN A 515 50.09 -28.47 20.34
N ARG A 516 48.95 -27.90 20.86
CA ARG A 516 47.85 -28.65 21.43
C ARG A 516 46.82 -28.99 20.35
N PRO A 517 46.20 -30.17 20.40
CA PRO A 517 45.17 -30.52 19.45
C PRO A 517 43.91 -29.66 19.63
N VAL A 518 43.30 -29.23 18.53
CA VAL A 518 42.05 -28.48 18.51
C VAL A 518 40.90 -29.48 18.32
N LEU A 519 39.91 -29.40 19.19
CA LEU A 519 38.71 -30.26 19.09
C LEU A 519 37.99 -30.05 17.76
N ILE A 520 37.52 -31.12 17.17
CA ILE A 520 36.72 -31.10 15.94
C ILE A 520 35.45 -30.26 16.15
N THR A 521 34.80 -30.42 17.29
CA THR A 521 33.62 -29.63 17.69
C THR A 521 33.89 -28.13 17.67
N ASP A 522 35.03 -27.67 18.21
CA ASP A 522 35.42 -26.25 18.18
C ASP A 522 35.52 -25.71 16.75
N ARG A 523 36.05 -26.52 15.80
CA ARG A 523 36.19 -26.12 14.40
C ARG A 523 34.83 -25.99 13.70
N PHE A 524 33.96 -26.98 13.85
CA PHE A 524 32.62 -26.95 13.24
C PHE A 524 31.75 -25.83 13.80
N ILE A 525 31.73 -25.64 15.12
CA ILE A 525 31.00 -24.53 15.74
C ILE A 525 31.56 -23.19 15.22
N ALA A 526 32.89 -23.01 15.20
CA ALA A 526 33.47 -21.76 14.67
C ALA A 526 33.09 -21.51 13.21
N ALA A 527 33.12 -22.54 12.34
CA ALA A 527 32.71 -22.44 10.96
C ALA A 527 31.22 -22.08 10.83
N THR A 528 30.34 -22.73 11.60
CA THR A 528 28.91 -22.42 11.65
C THR A 528 28.66 -20.96 11.98
N LEU A 529 29.22 -20.50 13.11
CA LEU A 529 29.01 -19.15 13.59
C LEU A 529 29.58 -18.09 12.63
N LEU A 530 30.74 -18.37 12.00
CA LEU A 530 31.33 -17.49 11.01
C LEU A 530 30.45 -17.33 9.78
N VAL A 531 29.93 -18.44 9.23
CA VAL A 531 29.05 -18.41 8.05
C VAL A 531 27.78 -17.59 8.35
N LEU A 532 27.14 -17.81 9.51
CA LEU A 532 25.95 -17.08 9.91
C LEU A 532 26.23 -15.60 10.18
N LEU A 533 27.40 -15.27 10.75
CA LEU A 533 27.81 -13.88 10.96
C LEU A 533 28.07 -13.17 9.63
N VAL A 534 28.75 -13.81 8.68
CA VAL A 534 29.00 -13.27 7.32
C VAL A 534 27.67 -13.02 6.61
N PHE A 535 26.68 -13.90 6.76
CA PHE A 535 25.33 -13.69 6.25
C PHE A 535 24.72 -12.40 6.83
N CYS A 536 24.74 -12.23 8.16
CA CYS A 536 24.18 -11.02 8.81
C CYS A 536 24.84 -9.74 8.29
N VAL A 537 26.17 -9.70 8.26
CA VAL A 537 26.95 -8.54 7.81
C VAL A 537 26.70 -8.28 6.32
N GLY A 538 26.73 -9.33 5.50
CA GLY A 538 26.47 -9.23 4.07
C GLY A 538 25.07 -8.69 3.76
N MET A 539 24.04 -9.19 4.44
CA MET A 539 22.67 -8.70 4.28
C MET A 539 22.55 -7.24 4.71
N PHE A 540 23.15 -6.85 5.85
CA PHE A 540 23.14 -5.47 6.31
C PHE A 540 23.77 -4.50 5.30
N LEU A 541 24.89 -4.91 4.68
CA LEU A 541 25.58 -4.11 3.67
C LEU A 541 24.87 -4.07 2.31
N SER A 542 23.97 -5.06 2.04
CA SER A 542 23.25 -5.18 0.78
C SER A 542 21.86 -4.53 0.80
N ILE A 543 21.38 -4.12 1.97
CA ILE A 543 20.10 -3.38 2.09
C ILE A 543 20.40 -1.95 1.64
N ASP A 544 19.92 -1.62 0.43
CA ASP A 544 20.02 -0.26 -0.09
C ASP A 544 19.13 0.67 0.73
N ALA A 545 19.67 1.82 1.11
CA ALA A 545 18.97 2.80 1.95
C ALA A 545 17.68 3.35 1.31
N ASP A 546 17.54 3.23 -0.01
CA ASP A 546 16.39 3.74 -0.75
C ASP A 546 15.21 2.74 -0.84
N GLY A 547 15.36 1.49 -0.39
CA GLY A 547 14.28 0.49 -0.35
C GLY A 547 13.75 0.03 -1.72
N ASP A 548 14.38 0.43 -2.82
CA ASP A 548 13.96 0.11 -4.19
C ASP A 548 14.23 -1.35 -4.60
N ALA A 549 15.08 -2.06 -3.84
CA ALA A 549 15.40 -3.48 -4.09
C ALA A 549 14.16 -4.40 -4.12
N PHE A 550 13.08 -4.01 -3.44
CA PHE A 550 11.84 -4.78 -3.42
C PHE A 550 10.97 -4.63 -4.68
N GLY A 551 11.24 -3.63 -5.53
CA GLY A 551 10.45 -3.36 -6.74
C GLY A 551 11.09 -3.88 -8.03
N THR A 552 12.42 -3.92 -8.09
CA THR A 552 13.19 -4.29 -9.29
C THR A 552 13.68 -5.75 -9.28
N GLY A 553 13.47 -6.48 -8.19
CA GLY A 553 13.97 -7.85 -7.98
C GLY A 553 15.27 -7.87 -7.16
N TRP A 554 15.60 -9.06 -6.65
CA TRP A 554 16.78 -9.24 -5.79
C TRP A 554 18.07 -9.22 -6.60
N SER A 555 19.07 -8.48 -6.12
CA SER A 555 20.40 -8.46 -6.73
C SER A 555 21.06 -9.84 -6.62
N MET A 556 21.97 -10.16 -7.56
CA MET A 556 22.75 -11.40 -7.51
C MET A 556 23.53 -11.55 -6.19
N GLN A 557 23.94 -10.43 -5.58
CA GLN A 557 24.61 -10.42 -4.28
C GLN A 557 23.71 -10.96 -3.17
N VAL A 558 22.45 -10.53 -3.10
CA VAL A 558 21.46 -11.02 -2.12
C VAL A 558 21.18 -12.51 -2.35
N LEU A 559 21.04 -12.94 -3.61
CA LEU A 559 20.81 -14.34 -3.94
C LEU A 559 21.98 -15.24 -3.50
N ILE A 560 23.22 -14.79 -3.68
CA ILE A 560 24.41 -15.48 -3.19
C ILE A 560 24.41 -15.54 -1.66
N LEU A 561 24.10 -14.44 -0.98
CA LEU A 561 24.05 -14.40 0.48
C LEU A 561 23.03 -15.37 1.06
N LEU A 562 21.87 -15.56 0.40
CA LEU A 562 20.85 -16.53 0.82
C LEU A 562 21.31 -18.01 0.74
N THR A 563 22.47 -18.32 0.15
CA THR A 563 23.06 -19.65 0.24
C THR A 563 23.72 -19.91 1.62
N LEU A 564 24.19 -18.86 2.29
CA LEU A 564 24.94 -18.99 3.53
C LEU A 564 24.11 -19.59 4.68
N PRO A 565 22.83 -19.22 4.90
CA PRO A 565 21.99 -19.88 5.89
C PRO A 565 21.83 -21.40 5.67
N VAL A 566 21.76 -21.85 4.41
CA VAL A 566 21.69 -23.28 4.08
C VAL A 566 22.99 -23.99 4.48
N ILE A 567 24.14 -23.39 4.13
CA ILE A 567 25.46 -23.91 4.55
C ILE A 567 25.56 -23.89 6.08
N GLY A 568 25.15 -22.80 6.73
CA GLY A 568 25.10 -22.67 8.18
C GLY A 568 24.24 -23.75 8.83
N GLY A 569 23.09 -24.08 8.23
CA GLY A 569 22.22 -25.15 8.66
C GLY A 569 22.89 -26.53 8.63
N LEU A 570 23.54 -26.88 7.52
CA LEU A 570 24.31 -28.12 7.40
C LEU A 570 25.44 -28.20 8.45
N LEU A 571 26.20 -27.12 8.60
CA LEU A 571 27.26 -27.03 9.61
C LEU A 571 26.69 -27.11 11.05
N THR A 572 25.49 -26.58 11.29
CA THR A 572 24.81 -26.71 12.59
C THR A 572 24.46 -28.17 12.92
N VAL A 573 23.98 -28.92 11.95
CA VAL A 573 23.71 -30.37 12.12
C VAL A 573 25.01 -31.12 12.46
N PHE A 574 26.11 -30.87 11.73
CA PHE A 574 27.42 -31.49 12.03
C PHE A 574 27.94 -31.05 13.41
N SER A 575 27.78 -29.77 13.77
CA SER A 575 28.17 -29.29 15.10
C SER A 575 27.35 -29.99 16.20
N GLY A 576 26.07 -30.22 15.97
CA GLY A 576 25.18 -30.94 16.90
C GLY A 576 25.61 -32.39 17.11
N THR A 577 25.99 -33.11 16.03
CA THR A 577 26.51 -34.50 16.16
C THR A 577 27.82 -34.52 16.93
N CYS A 578 28.73 -33.57 16.70
CA CYS A 578 29.95 -33.42 17.48
C CYS A 578 29.67 -33.16 18.96
N VAL A 579 28.70 -32.28 19.27
CA VAL A 579 28.30 -31.99 20.68
C VAL A 579 27.72 -33.22 21.36
N LEU A 580 26.94 -34.02 20.67
CA LEU A 580 26.46 -35.30 21.22
C LEU A 580 27.64 -36.26 21.56
N ALA A 581 28.64 -36.33 20.68
CA ALA A 581 29.87 -37.09 20.95
C ALA A 581 30.64 -36.48 22.16
N ASP A 582 30.71 -35.16 22.28
CA ASP A 582 31.34 -34.49 23.43
C ASP A 582 30.71 -34.91 24.78
N TRP A 583 29.38 -35.09 24.80
CA TRP A 583 28.68 -35.56 26.01
C TRP A 583 29.06 -36.99 26.44
N LEU A 584 29.46 -37.81 25.48
CA LEU A 584 29.95 -39.20 25.73
C LEU A 584 31.43 -39.23 26.08
N ASP A 585 32.20 -38.18 25.80
CA ASP A 585 33.63 -38.09 26.07
C ASP A 585 33.87 -37.63 27.54
N ASN A 586 34.43 -38.53 28.34
CA ASN A 586 34.76 -38.25 29.72
C ASN A 586 35.98 -37.36 29.92
N SER A 587 36.74 -37.04 28.88
CA SER A 587 37.90 -36.14 28.93
C SER A 587 37.55 -34.66 28.95
N LEU A 588 36.34 -34.30 28.51
CA LEU A 588 35.87 -32.92 28.44
C LEU A 588 35.25 -32.44 29.76
N THR A 589 35.54 -31.18 30.11
CA THR A 589 34.90 -30.53 31.28
C THR A 589 33.42 -30.27 31.02
N LEU A 590 32.61 -30.34 32.07
CA LEU A 590 31.18 -30.08 32.00
C LEU A 590 30.88 -28.69 31.43
N SER A 591 31.69 -27.67 31.80
CA SER A 591 31.55 -26.31 31.24
C SER A 591 31.75 -26.25 29.73
N ALA A 592 32.71 -27.01 29.19
CA ALA A 592 32.92 -27.07 27.73
C ALA A 592 31.73 -27.69 27.01
N LYS A 593 31.18 -28.80 27.53
CA LYS A 593 29.99 -29.48 27.02
C LYS A 593 28.78 -28.54 26.99
N ILE A 594 28.52 -27.84 28.11
CA ILE A 594 27.43 -26.85 28.22
C ILE A 594 27.61 -25.72 27.21
N ILE A 595 28.80 -25.12 27.09
CA ILE A 595 29.08 -24.02 26.15
C ILE A 595 28.85 -24.47 24.71
N HIS A 596 29.34 -25.65 24.31
CA HIS A 596 29.13 -26.19 22.95
C HIS A 596 27.63 -26.39 22.68
N THR A 597 26.91 -26.97 23.63
CA THR A 597 25.44 -27.15 23.53
C THR A 597 24.72 -25.83 23.34
N MET A 598 25.03 -24.82 24.17
CA MET A 598 24.40 -23.49 24.09
C MET A 598 24.68 -22.78 22.76
N LEU A 599 25.90 -22.89 22.21
CA LEU A 599 26.23 -22.30 20.92
C LEU A 599 25.46 -22.96 19.75
N VAL A 600 25.30 -24.28 19.79
CA VAL A 600 24.51 -25.01 18.78
C VAL A 600 23.01 -24.65 18.92
N LEU A 601 22.49 -24.60 20.14
CA LEU A 601 21.09 -24.18 20.37
C LEU A 601 20.85 -22.75 19.89
N CYS A 602 21.79 -21.82 20.14
CA CYS A 602 21.72 -20.46 19.62
C CYS A 602 21.68 -20.42 18.09
N ALA A 603 22.52 -21.23 17.42
CA ALA A 603 22.50 -21.34 15.95
C ALA A 603 21.18 -21.94 15.43
N ILE A 604 20.62 -22.95 16.09
CA ILE A 604 19.31 -23.53 15.74
C ILE A 604 18.20 -22.47 15.89
N THR A 605 18.18 -21.74 16.99
CA THR A 605 17.17 -20.68 17.22
C THR A 605 17.29 -19.58 16.17
N PHE A 606 18.50 -19.16 15.83
CA PHE A 606 18.76 -18.20 14.76
C PHE A 606 18.21 -18.69 13.42
N LEU A 607 18.52 -19.94 13.03
CA LEU A 607 18.05 -20.56 11.80
C LEU A 607 16.52 -20.73 11.77
N ALA A 608 15.90 -21.02 12.91
CA ALA A 608 14.44 -21.08 13.02
C ALA A 608 13.78 -19.72 12.74
N VAL A 609 14.38 -18.62 13.25
CA VAL A 609 13.92 -17.26 12.90
C VAL A 609 14.12 -16.98 11.41
N LEU A 610 15.27 -17.33 10.82
CA LEU A 610 15.48 -17.17 9.38
C LEU A 610 14.47 -17.97 8.55
N TYR A 611 14.14 -19.20 8.98
CA TYR A 611 13.11 -20.01 8.34
C TYR A 611 11.73 -19.34 8.39
N TYR A 612 11.33 -18.82 9.55
CA TYR A 612 10.07 -18.10 9.69
C TYR A 612 9.97 -16.89 8.73
N TRP A 613 11.10 -16.22 8.47
CA TRP A 613 11.19 -15.06 7.57
C TRP A 613 11.56 -15.40 6.12
N ASN A 614 11.46 -16.68 5.72
CA ASN A 614 11.81 -17.17 4.38
C ASN A 614 13.26 -16.85 3.94
N ALA A 615 14.17 -16.68 4.90
CA ALA A 615 15.58 -16.35 4.65
C ALA A 615 16.50 -17.57 4.72
N LEU A 616 15.96 -18.78 4.97
CA LEU A 616 16.74 -20.01 5.09
C LEU A 616 16.87 -20.76 3.75
N VAL A 617 15.87 -20.60 2.86
CA VAL A 617 15.80 -21.29 1.57
C VAL A 617 15.46 -20.27 0.49
N TRP A 618 15.89 -20.51 -0.75
CA TRP A 618 15.59 -19.65 -1.90
C TRP A 618 14.08 -19.62 -2.20
N GLN A 619 13.36 -18.77 -1.52
CA GLN A 619 11.96 -18.44 -1.77
C GLN A 619 11.91 -17.01 -2.35
N VAL A 620 12.44 -16.87 -3.59
CA VAL A 620 12.57 -15.59 -4.30
C VAL A 620 11.51 -15.41 -5.39
#